data_bad8f68ff906e9e7f63c1109c1641229
#
_entry.id   bad8f68ff906e9e7f63c1109c1641229
#
_cell.length_a   1.000
_cell.length_b   1.000
_cell.length_c   1.000
_cell.angle_alpha   90.00
_cell.angle_beta   90.00
_cell.angle_gamma   90.00
#
_symmetry.space_group_name_H-M   'P 1'
#
loop_
_entity.id
_entity.type
_entity.pdbx_description
1 polymer ?
#
loop_
_entity_poly.entity_id
_entity_poly.type
_entity_poly.pdbx_seq_one_letter_code
_entity_poly.pdbx_strand_id
1 'polypeptide(L)'
;MILNNVQLNTSKQALEQLENQRLEFKPGDIWASVQLASVEGQIAKLRADIEQFESIFEKDYSSSSKILLRELPLYLIEARIAADISEQELASRVGVSELTIRKYEDSKYFGVSIARLVRVADALQCNIDEIYDGDSFEEGCLIYHRNGVDEVNFDAFPVSEIRRRGWLHGSVNNESLRDFVSGAYSGSVNLAYHRKSEFGGRQAKEYSLMAWQARILTKADAFISSNDIGEFELNDKWLTELRAISRLADGPIHARELLKSKGIALVFEPHLSGTYLDGAAMLSESGNPVIGMTIRHDRLDNFWFVLAHELGHIYKHIYGQSVSKSFVDEKVGSENTEDHSALEDEADLFAKELMFSDQEWDSCFSKVMSTETAVLGDAERLGISPAIIAGRIRNEKGYHLLPSMVGQGMVKSLFTRELE
;
A
#
# COMPACT_ATOMS: atom_id res chain seq x y z
N MET A 1 -15.07 8.64 23.92
CA MET A 1 -16.01 8.60 22.79
C MET A 1 -16.90 7.37 22.92
N ILE A 2 -18.19 7.51 22.69
CA ILE A 2 -19.21 6.45 22.76
C ILE A 2 -19.38 5.87 21.34
N LEU A 3 -19.35 4.53 21.20
CA LEU A 3 -19.37 3.86 19.89
C LEU A 3 -20.67 3.09 19.60
N ASN A 4 -21.54 2.93 20.61
CA ASN A 4 -22.81 2.22 20.47
C ASN A 4 -23.80 2.57 21.59
N ASN A 5 -25.07 2.19 21.41
CA ASN A 5 -26.15 2.46 22.35
C ASN A 5 -25.95 1.82 23.75
N VAL A 6 -25.22 0.70 23.84
CA VAL A 6 -24.93 0.06 25.14
C VAL A 6 -23.96 0.95 25.95
N GLN A 7 -22.92 1.45 25.30
CA GLN A 7 -21.97 2.38 25.93
C GLN A 7 -22.67 3.71 26.29
N LEU A 8 -23.57 4.22 25.44
CA LEU A 8 -24.35 5.40 25.74
C LEU A 8 -25.14 5.23 27.03
N ASN A 9 -25.89 4.13 27.14
CA ASN A 9 -26.69 3.86 28.35
C ASN A 9 -25.82 3.72 29.59
N THR A 10 -24.67 3.04 29.48
CA THR A 10 -23.70 2.92 30.59
C THR A 10 -23.15 4.29 30.99
N SER A 11 -22.82 5.14 30.01
CA SER A 11 -22.31 6.50 30.23
C SER A 11 -23.38 7.40 30.90
N LYS A 12 -24.65 7.29 30.47
CA LYS A 12 -25.76 8.01 31.11
C LYS A 12 -25.98 7.58 32.58
N GLN A 13 -25.89 6.27 32.85
CA GLN A 13 -25.98 5.76 34.25
C GLN A 13 -24.79 6.24 35.10
N ALA A 14 -23.57 6.21 34.53
CA ALA A 14 -22.39 6.71 35.25
C ALA A 14 -22.49 8.22 35.52
N LEU A 15 -23.02 8.99 34.55
CA LEU A 15 -23.27 10.42 34.72
C LEU A 15 -24.24 10.69 35.90
N GLU A 16 -25.35 9.97 35.96
CA GLU A 16 -26.35 10.09 37.03
C GLU A 16 -25.72 9.75 38.40
N GLN A 17 -24.91 8.70 38.48
CA GLN A 17 -24.21 8.33 39.70
C GLN A 17 -23.23 9.43 40.17
N LEU A 18 -22.45 10.00 39.27
CA LEU A 18 -21.52 11.08 39.59
C LEU A 18 -22.23 12.38 39.95
N GLU A 19 -23.36 12.69 39.36
CA GLU A 19 -24.20 13.84 39.73
C GLU A 19 -24.79 13.67 41.12
N ASN A 20 -25.24 12.47 41.50
CA ASN A 20 -25.68 12.17 42.84
C ASN A 20 -24.52 12.26 43.86
N GLN A 21 -23.36 11.71 43.52
CA GLN A 21 -22.16 11.83 44.36
C GLN A 21 -21.75 13.30 44.55
N ARG A 22 -21.84 14.14 43.52
CA ARG A 22 -21.57 15.59 43.63
C ARG A 22 -22.44 16.27 44.69
N LEU A 23 -23.70 15.86 44.83
CA LEU A 23 -24.63 16.44 45.81
C LEU A 23 -24.28 16.08 47.26
N GLU A 24 -23.51 15.02 47.49
CA GLU A 24 -23.11 14.56 48.83
C GLU A 24 -21.91 15.35 49.41
N PHE A 25 -21.16 16.08 48.56
CA PHE A 25 -20.00 16.86 48.98
C PHE A 25 -20.42 18.08 49.79
N LYS A 26 -19.92 18.16 51.04
CA LYS A 26 -20.12 19.34 51.91
C LYS A 26 -18.93 20.29 51.79
N PRO A 27 -19.15 21.59 51.62
CA PRO A 27 -18.07 22.58 51.57
C PRO A 27 -17.38 22.69 52.93
N GLY A 28 -16.05 22.64 52.96
CA GLY A 28 -15.31 22.92 54.21
C GLY A 28 -13.91 22.31 54.34
N ASP A 29 -13.50 21.38 53.48
CA ASP A 29 -12.16 20.77 53.51
C ASP A 29 -11.48 20.89 52.14
N ILE A 30 -10.16 21.14 52.14
CA ILE A 30 -9.34 21.22 50.90
C ILE A 30 -9.43 19.92 50.12
N TRP A 31 -9.41 18.79 50.79
CA TRP A 31 -9.54 17.46 50.15
C TRP A 31 -10.92 17.25 49.50
N ALA A 32 -11.98 17.69 50.15
CA ALA A 32 -13.34 17.69 49.60
C ALA A 32 -13.43 18.56 48.34
N SER A 33 -12.74 19.69 48.30
CA SER A 33 -12.68 20.55 47.12
C SER A 33 -11.95 19.93 45.95
N VAL A 34 -10.84 19.18 46.17
CA VAL A 34 -10.09 18.46 45.14
C VAL A 34 -10.91 17.30 44.58
N GLN A 35 -11.59 16.56 45.46
CA GLN A 35 -12.48 15.46 45.06
C GLN A 35 -13.68 15.98 44.26
N LEU A 36 -14.27 17.08 44.63
CA LEU A 36 -15.37 17.74 43.94
C LEU A 36 -14.92 18.17 42.52
N ALA A 37 -13.77 18.82 42.40
CA ALA A 37 -13.22 19.22 41.12
C ALA A 37 -12.95 18.01 40.20
N SER A 38 -12.50 16.88 40.76
CA SER A 38 -12.32 15.64 40.01
C SER A 38 -13.63 15.07 39.49
N VAL A 39 -14.67 15.04 40.34
CA VAL A 39 -16.01 14.57 39.97
C VAL A 39 -16.64 15.49 38.91
N GLU A 40 -16.49 16.80 39.06
CA GLU A 40 -16.99 17.78 38.07
C GLU A 40 -16.28 17.63 36.72
N GLY A 41 -14.97 17.36 36.72
CA GLY A 41 -14.21 17.08 35.51
C GLY A 41 -14.71 15.79 34.80
N GLN A 42 -15.03 14.76 35.56
CA GLN A 42 -15.60 13.52 34.99
C GLN A 42 -17.02 13.73 34.45
N ILE A 43 -17.86 14.49 35.14
CA ILE A 43 -19.20 14.87 34.71
C ILE A 43 -19.11 15.65 33.37
N ALA A 44 -18.24 16.66 33.33
CA ALA A 44 -18.06 17.48 32.11
C ALA A 44 -17.62 16.62 30.90
N LYS A 45 -16.70 15.69 31.14
CA LYS A 45 -16.25 14.77 30.10
C LYS A 45 -17.35 13.84 29.62
N LEU A 46 -18.11 13.22 30.54
CA LEU A 46 -19.21 12.32 30.15
C LEU A 46 -20.33 13.06 29.42
N ARG A 47 -20.65 14.28 29.83
CA ARG A 47 -21.64 15.11 29.13
C ARG A 47 -21.17 15.43 27.69
N ALA A 48 -19.92 15.82 27.51
CA ALA A 48 -19.33 16.10 26.21
C ALA A 48 -19.34 14.84 25.32
N ASP A 49 -19.00 13.67 25.85
CA ASP A 49 -19.02 12.40 25.11
C ASP A 49 -20.46 12.00 24.71
N ILE A 50 -21.45 12.23 25.57
CA ILE A 50 -22.88 11.97 25.29
C ILE A 50 -23.39 12.94 24.23
N GLU A 51 -23.13 14.22 24.37
CA GLU A 51 -23.53 15.27 23.40
C GLU A 51 -22.91 15.01 22.03
N GLN A 52 -21.62 14.63 21.99
CA GLN A 52 -20.95 14.23 20.75
C GLN A 52 -21.66 13.03 20.10
N PHE A 53 -22.00 12.00 20.87
CA PHE A 53 -22.70 10.82 20.34
C PHE A 53 -24.11 11.17 19.82
N GLU A 54 -24.86 12.01 20.54
CA GLU A 54 -26.19 12.43 20.12
C GLU A 54 -26.16 13.32 18.85
N SER A 55 -25.11 14.14 18.69
CA SER A 55 -24.92 14.97 17.50
C SER A 55 -24.62 14.16 16.22
N ILE A 56 -24.17 12.90 16.34
CA ILE A 56 -23.91 12.04 15.20
C ILE A 56 -25.19 11.84 14.35
N PHE A 57 -26.34 11.69 14.98
CA PHE A 57 -27.62 11.45 14.30
C PHE A 57 -28.22 12.70 13.63
N GLU A 58 -27.66 13.87 13.89
CA GLU A 58 -28.07 15.12 13.26
C GLU A 58 -27.32 15.42 11.94
N LYS A 59 -26.23 14.68 11.69
CA LYS A 59 -25.39 14.85 10.50
C LYS A 59 -25.90 14.01 9.33
N ASP A 60 -25.82 14.55 8.12
CA ASP A 60 -26.10 13.82 6.88
C ASP A 60 -24.79 13.31 6.26
N TYR A 61 -24.49 12.03 6.41
CA TYR A 61 -23.31 11.37 5.86
C TYR A 61 -23.50 10.90 4.41
N SER A 62 -24.71 11.01 3.85
CA SER A 62 -25.02 10.66 2.46
C SER A 62 -24.81 11.82 1.49
N SER A 63 -24.73 13.04 1.99
CA SER A 63 -24.45 14.22 1.17
C SER A 63 -22.96 14.29 0.78
N SER A 64 -22.71 14.90 -0.40
CA SER A 64 -21.36 15.15 -0.91
C SER A 64 -20.51 15.92 0.13
N SER A 65 -19.36 15.36 0.51
CA SER A 65 -18.50 15.87 1.59
C SER A 65 -17.06 15.98 1.16
N LYS A 66 -16.42 17.10 1.57
CA LYS A 66 -14.97 17.26 1.55
C LYS A 66 -14.45 17.01 2.96
N ILE A 67 -13.53 16.05 3.11
CA ILE A 67 -13.10 15.56 4.42
C ILE A 67 -11.58 15.66 4.55
N LEU A 68 -11.12 16.23 5.66
CA LEU A 68 -9.70 16.17 6.04
C LEU A 68 -9.28 14.72 6.30
N LEU A 69 -8.15 14.30 5.75
CA LEU A 69 -7.64 12.93 5.94
C LEU A 69 -7.61 12.51 7.42
N ARG A 70 -7.19 13.41 8.31
CA ARG A 70 -7.13 13.15 9.76
C ARG A 70 -8.51 12.98 10.41
N GLU A 71 -9.58 13.47 9.78
CA GLU A 71 -10.96 13.40 10.27
C GLU A 71 -11.72 12.19 9.71
N LEU A 72 -11.23 11.65 8.58
CA LEU A 72 -11.86 10.52 7.90
C LEU A 72 -12.11 9.31 8.81
N PRO A 73 -11.17 8.86 9.67
CA PRO A 73 -11.40 7.74 10.57
C PRO A 73 -12.61 7.95 11.49
N LEU A 74 -12.70 9.13 12.08
CA LEU A 74 -13.81 9.47 12.98
C LEU A 74 -15.12 9.60 12.20
N TYR A 75 -15.09 10.21 11.03
CA TYR A 75 -16.22 10.34 10.13
C TYR A 75 -16.83 8.96 9.76
N LEU A 76 -15.99 7.97 9.44
CA LEU A 76 -16.45 6.62 9.11
C LEU A 76 -17.11 5.90 10.29
N ILE A 77 -16.55 6.05 11.51
CA ILE A 77 -17.15 5.49 12.72
C ILE A 77 -18.52 6.16 12.99
N GLU A 78 -18.58 7.48 12.90
CA GLU A 78 -19.81 8.24 13.09
C GLU A 78 -20.86 7.87 12.03
N ALA A 79 -20.48 7.74 10.77
CA ALA A 79 -21.37 7.34 9.67
C ALA A 79 -21.97 5.94 9.89
N ARG A 80 -21.16 4.96 10.36
CA ARG A 80 -21.68 3.64 10.70
C ARG A 80 -22.72 3.70 11.84
N ILE A 81 -22.42 4.48 12.86
CA ILE A 81 -23.31 4.66 14.02
C ILE A 81 -24.61 5.34 13.58
N ALA A 82 -24.54 6.40 12.78
CA ALA A 82 -25.68 7.13 12.25
C ALA A 82 -26.59 6.25 11.38
N ALA A 83 -26.01 5.35 10.60
CA ALA A 83 -26.74 4.40 9.76
C ALA A 83 -27.29 3.19 10.53
N ASP A 84 -27.06 3.10 11.84
CA ASP A 84 -27.40 1.96 12.72
C ASP A 84 -26.86 0.60 12.21
N ILE A 85 -25.69 0.62 11.55
CA ILE A 85 -25.03 -0.57 11.00
C ILE A 85 -24.14 -1.16 12.09
N SER A 86 -24.31 -2.47 12.38
CA SER A 86 -23.43 -3.18 13.31
C SER A 86 -22.03 -3.43 12.73
N GLU A 87 -21.02 -3.64 13.60
CA GLU A 87 -19.68 -4.04 13.19
C GLU A 87 -19.72 -5.31 12.31
N GLN A 88 -20.55 -6.27 12.66
CA GLN A 88 -20.75 -7.51 11.91
C GLN A 88 -21.35 -7.25 10.51
N GLU A 89 -22.31 -6.37 10.40
CA GLU A 89 -22.92 -6.01 9.13
C GLU A 89 -21.94 -5.26 8.24
N LEU A 90 -21.22 -4.28 8.79
CA LEU A 90 -20.17 -3.58 8.06
C LEU A 90 -19.07 -4.55 7.59
N ALA A 91 -18.64 -5.47 8.46
CA ALA A 91 -17.65 -6.49 8.11
C ALA A 91 -18.12 -7.35 6.91
N SER A 92 -19.39 -7.74 6.89
CA SER A 92 -19.97 -8.48 5.77
C SER A 92 -19.97 -7.67 4.47
N ARG A 93 -20.31 -6.38 4.52
CA ARG A 93 -20.32 -5.49 3.36
C ARG A 93 -18.93 -5.22 2.79
N VAL A 94 -17.92 -5.07 3.68
CA VAL A 94 -16.51 -4.83 3.32
C VAL A 94 -15.81 -6.11 2.90
N GLY A 95 -16.31 -7.29 3.30
CA GLY A 95 -15.69 -8.58 3.02
C GLY A 95 -14.55 -8.93 3.96
N VAL A 96 -14.64 -8.52 5.25
CA VAL A 96 -13.65 -8.82 6.30
C VAL A 96 -14.33 -9.45 7.53
N SER A 97 -13.55 -9.86 8.54
CA SER A 97 -14.12 -10.36 9.79
C SER A 97 -14.65 -9.23 10.67
N GLU A 98 -15.67 -9.52 11.52
CA GLU A 98 -16.16 -8.59 12.53
C GLU A 98 -15.03 -8.09 13.44
N LEU A 99 -14.12 -9.01 13.83
CA LEU A 99 -12.96 -8.68 14.66
C LEU A 99 -12.04 -7.67 13.97
N THR A 100 -11.93 -7.71 12.65
CA THR A 100 -11.14 -6.76 11.85
C THR A 100 -11.76 -5.37 11.91
N ILE A 101 -13.08 -5.23 11.71
CA ILE A 101 -13.76 -3.93 11.83
C ILE A 101 -13.60 -3.38 13.26
N ARG A 102 -13.80 -4.21 14.26
CA ARG A 102 -13.61 -3.80 15.67
C ARG A 102 -12.19 -3.29 15.92
N LYS A 103 -11.17 -4.01 15.45
CA LYS A 103 -9.77 -3.54 15.56
C LYS A 103 -9.54 -2.20 14.82
N TYR A 104 -10.14 -2.02 13.65
CA TYR A 104 -10.03 -0.76 12.91
C TYR A 104 -10.63 0.40 13.71
N GLU A 105 -11.83 0.25 14.25
CA GLU A 105 -12.49 1.29 15.03
C GLU A 105 -11.81 1.56 16.37
N ASP A 106 -11.35 0.53 17.09
CA ASP A 106 -10.60 0.65 18.35
C ASP A 106 -9.28 1.42 18.15
N SER A 107 -8.60 1.18 17.02
CA SER A 107 -7.38 1.89 16.64
C SER A 107 -7.65 3.24 15.96
N LYS A 108 -8.92 3.63 15.77
CA LYS A 108 -9.33 4.76 14.94
C LYS A 108 -8.72 4.68 13.54
N TYR A 109 -8.78 3.49 12.96
CA TYR A 109 -8.24 3.16 11.65
C TYR A 109 -6.74 3.44 11.50
N PHE A 110 -5.97 3.54 12.61
CA PHE A 110 -4.53 3.73 12.54
C PHE A 110 -3.86 2.52 11.88
N GLY A 111 -3.02 2.79 10.86
CA GLY A 111 -2.34 1.75 10.08
C GLY A 111 -3.22 1.07 9.01
N VAL A 112 -4.48 1.49 8.85
CA VAL A 112 -5.36 1.01 7.79
C VAL A 112 -5.08 1.79 6.50
N SER A 113 -4.93 1.08 5.37
CA SER A 113 -4.69 1.73 4.07
C SER A 113 -5.86 2.60 3.62
N ILE A 114 -5.56 3.67 2.85
CA ILE A 114 -6.60 4.56 2.29
C ILE A 114 -7.60 3.76 1.45
N ALA A 115 -7.14 2.78 0.66
CA ALA A 115 -8.01 1.92 -0.14
C ALA A 115 -9.06 1.20 0.72
N ARG A 116 -8.69 0.74 1.92
CA ARG A 116 -9.64 0.13 2.87
C ARG A 116 -10.57 1.15 3.50
N LEU A 117 -10.08 2.34 3.81
CA LEU A 117 -10.93 3.43 4.30
C LEU A 117 -11.99 3.79 3.25
N VAL A 118 -11.62 3.87 1.98
CA VAL A 118 -12.56 4.11 0.87
C VAL A 118 -13.58 2.98 0.75
N ARG A 119 -13.18 1.71 0.82
CA ARG A 119 -14.13 0.57 0.82
C ARG A 119 -15.09 0.62 2.00
N VAL A 120 -14.64 1.02 3.17
CA VAL A 120 -15.51 1.22 4.32
C VAL A 120 -16.49 2.36 4.04
N ALA A 121 -16.04 3.48 3.47
CA ALA A 121 -16.89 4.60 3.07
C ALA A 121 -17.96 4.17 2.05
N ASP A 122 -17.57 3.42 1.03
CA ASP A 122 -18.50 2.88 0.02
C ASP A 122 -19.52 1.92 0.63
N ALA A 123 -19.08 1.03 1.54
CA ALA A 123 -19.97 0.10 2.24
C ALA A 123 -20.98 0.80 3.15
N LEU A 124 -20.63 1.98 3.65
CA LEU A 124 -21.48 2.88 4.46
C LEU A 124 -22.31 3.83 3.58
N GLN A 125 -22.12 3.81 2.26
CA GLN A 125 -22.74 4.74 1.31
C GLN A 125 -22.45 6.21 1.62
N CYS A 126 -21.25 6.49 2.18
CA CYS A 126 -20.79 7.84 2.39
C CYS A 126 -20.40 8.47 1.05
N ASN A 127 -20.98 9.62 0.72
CA ASN A 127 -20.65 10.33 -0.50
C ASN A 127 -19.48 11.28 -0.25
N ILE A 128 -18.24 10.74 -0.30
CA ILE A 128 -17.01 11.51 -0.12
C ILE A 128 -16.47 11.87 -1.50
N ASP A 129 -16.52 13.12 -1.85
CA ASP A 129 -16.04 13.59 -3.16
C ASP A 129 -14.53 13.88 -3.12
N GLU A 130 -14.03 14.32 -1.97
CA GLU A 130 -12.65 14.78 -1.83
C GLU A 130 -12.12 14.55 -0.42
N ILE A 131 -10.93 13.94 -0.32
CA ILE A 131 -10.16 13.85 0.93
C ILE A 131 -8.90 14.69 0.76
N TYR A 132 -8.60 15.57 1.71
CA TYR A 132 -7.46 16.47 1.62
C TYR A 132 -6.68 16.57 2.94
N ASP A 133 -5.43 17.00 2.88
CA ASP A 133 -4.59 17.29 4.04
C ASP A 133 -4.59 18.80 4.35
N GLY A 134 -4.90 19.15 5.59
CA GLY A 134 -5.36 20.49 5.97
C GLY A 134 -4.41 21.67 5.82
N ASP A 135 -3.12 21.46 5.59
CA ASP A 135 -2.12 22.55 5.58
C ASP A 135 -1.70 23.01 4.17
N SER A 136 -2.22 22.40 3.10
CA SER A 136 -1.82 22.68 1.71
C SER A 136 -2.93 23.31 0.86
N PHE A 137 -3.82 24.08 1.44
CA PHE A 137 -5.05 24.57 0.78
C PHE A 137 -4.83 25.56 -0.37
N GLU A 138 -3.65 26.14 -0.55
CA GLU A 138 -3.36 26.97 -1.73
C GLU A 138 -2.83 26.18 -2.94
N GLU A 139 -2.39 24.92 -2.72
CA GLU A 139 -1.96 23.99 -3.77
C GLU A 139 -2.46 22.54 -3.50
N GLY A 140 -3.74 22.44 -3.20
CA GLY A 140 -4.45 21.29 -2.67
C GLY A 140 -4.00 19.93 -3.15
N CYS A 141 -3.44 19.19 -2.25
CA CYS A 141 -3.14 17.81 -2.45
C CYS A 141 -4.38 16.94 -2.27
N LEU A 142 -4.87 16.43 -3.38
CA LEU A 142 -6.00 15.51 -3.44
C LEU A 142 -5.54 14.08 -3.22
N ILE A 143 -5.92 13.49 -2.10
CA ILE A 143 -5.65 12.07 -1.81
C ILE A 143 -6.67 11.16 -2.50
N TYR A 144 -7.85 11.68 -2.80
CA TYR A 144 -8.93 10.93 -3.45
C TYR A 144 -9.80 11.83 -4.34
N HIS A 145 -9.91 11.45 -5.62
CA HIS A 145 -10.88 12.01 -6.56
C HIS A 145 -11.76 10.90 -7.11
N ARG A 146 -13.05 10.97 -6.86
CA ARG A 146 -14.02 10.03 -7.42
C ARG A 146 -14.15 10.13 -8.96
N ASN A 147 -13.76 11.24 -9.56
CA ASN A 147 -13.97 11.57 -10.97
C ASN A 147 -12.70 11.65 -11.82
N GLY A 148 -11.54 11.19 -11.33
CA GLY A 148 -10.24 11.37 -12.01
C GLY A 148 -10.07 10.67 -13.38
N VAL A 149 -11.01 9.82 -13.79
CA VAL A 149 -10.94 9.13 -15.09
C VAL A 149 -11.45 10.00 -16.25
N ASP A 150 -12.21 11.05 -15.97
CA ASP A 150 -12.82 11.90 -17.00
C ASP A 150 -11.81 12.81 -17.73
N GLU A 151 -10.62 13.06 -17.17
CA GLU A 151 -9.55 13.85 -17.77
C GLU A 151 -8.55 13.03 -18.58
N VAL A 152 -8.69 11.69 -18.64
CA VAL A 152 -7.74 10.79 -19.29
C VAL A 152 -7.91 10.86 -20.83
N ASN A 153 -6.82 11.14 -21.54
CA ASN A 153 -6.81 11.11 -22.99
C ASN A 153 -6.66 9.66 -23.53
N PHE A 154 -7.78 8.99 -23.73
CA PHE A 154 -7.80 7.59 -24.22
C PHE A 154 -7.24 7.40 -25.63
N ASP A 155 -7.18 8.46 -26.47
CA ASP A 155 -6.59 8.39 -27.80
C ASP A 155 -5.06 8.23 -27.76
N ALA A 156 -4.43 8.56 -26.64
CA ALA A 156 -2.98 8.43 -26.45
C ALA A 156 -2.54 7.04 -25.94
N PHE A 157 -3.50 6.14 -25.64
CA PHE A 157 -3.19 4.78 -25.23
C PHE A 157 -2.56 3.94 -26.35
N PRO A 158 -1.72 2.92 -26.01
CA PRO A 158 -1.10 2.03 -26.96
C PRO A 158 -2.07 0.96 -27.48
N VAL A 159 -3.20 1.39 -28.08
CA VAL A 159 -4.34 0.56 -28.51
C VAL A 159 -3.92 -0.65 -29.35
N SER A 160 -2.97 -0.47 -30.27
CA SER A 160 -2.49 -1.56 -31.13
C SER A 160 -1.78 -2.66 -30.35
N GLU A 161 -1.04 -2.29 -29.30
CA GLU A 161 -0.32 -3.24 -28.46
C GLU A 161 -1.26 -3.94 -27.47
N ILE A 162 -2.21 -3.20 -26.85
CA ILE A 162 -3.27 -3.74 -25.98
C ILE A 162 -4.09 -4.79 -26.75
N ARG A 163 -4.50 -4.48 -27.99
CA ARG A 163 -5.24 -5.41 -28.85
C ARG A 163 -4.41 -6.65 -29.20
N ARG A 164 -3.16 -6.48 -29.60
CA ARG A 164 -2.26 -7.59 -29.94
C ARG A 164 -2.05 -8.54 -28.77
N ARG A 165 -1.99 -8.03 -27.54
CA ARG A 165 -1.84 -8.81 -26.31
C ARG A 165 -3.14 -9.43 -25.80
N GLY A 166 -4.28 -9.10 -26.39
CA GLY A 166 -5.59 -9.63 -25.99
C GLY A 166 -6.03 -9.19 -24.59
N TRP A 167 -5.58 -8.00 -24.13
CA TRP A 167 -5.95 -7.52 -22.79
C TRP A 167 -7.44 -7.14 -22.68
N LEU A 168 -8.05 -6.77 -23.80
CA LEU A 168 -9.46 -6.46 -23.90
C LEU A 168 -10.13 -7.39 -24.92
N HIS A 169 -11.33 -7.85 -24.59
CA HIS A 169 -12.15 -8.65 -25.48
C HIS A 169 -13.01 -7.76 -26.40
N GLY A 170 -13.10 -8.10 -27.68
CA GLY A 170 -13.90 -7.35 -28.64
C GLY A 170 -13.16 -6.16 -29.28
N SER A 171 -13.92 -5.08 -29.57
CA SER A 171 -13.34 -3.87 -30.17
C SER A 171 -12.68 -3.00 -29.08
N VAL A 172 -11.39 -2.69 -29.28
CA VAL A 172 -10.68 -1.74 -28.41
C VAL A 172 -11.01 -0.32 -28.88
N ASN A 173 -11.82 0.39 -28.13
CA ASN A 173 -12.23 1.78 -28.33
C ASN A 173 -12.10 2.57 -27.02
N ASN A 174 -12.41 3.86 -27.04
CA ASN A 174 -12.26 4.72 -25.85
C ASN A 174 -13.17 4.29 -24.70
N GLU A 175 -14.34 3.74 -24.99
CA GLU A 175 -15.28 3.23 -23.96
C GLU A 175 -14.70 1.99 -23.27
N SER A 176 -14.25 0.98 -24.03
CA SER A 176 -13.61 -0.22 -23.48
C SER A 176 -12.30 0.07 -22.76
N LEU A 177 -11.54 1.09 -23.18
CA LEU A 177 -10.35 1.55 -22.46
C LEU A 177 -10.71 2.26 -21.17
N ARG A 178 -11.78 3.08 -21.17
CA ARG A 178 -12.30 3.71 -19.97
C ARG A 178 -12.72 2.66 -18.94
N ASP A 179 -13.49 1.66 -19.35
CA ASP A 179 -13.94 0.58 -18.49
C ASP A 179 -12.75 -0.22 -17.92
N PHE A 180 -11.75 -0.47 -18.76
CA PHE A 180 -10.53 -1.18 -18.35
C PHE A 180 -9.73 -0.39 -17.29
N VAL A 181 -9.56 0.91 -17.50
CA VAL A 181 -8.84 1.78 -16.56
C VAL A 181 -9.66 1.99 -15.28
N SER A 182 -10.94 2.36 -15.39
CA SER A 182 -11.79 2.58 -14.23
C SER A 182 -12.02 1.31 -13.42
N GLY A 183 -12.12 0.14 -14.06
CA GLY A 183 -12.21 -1.14 -13.37
C GLY A 183 -10.96 -1.47 -12.55
N ALA A 184 -9.79 -1.11 -13.04
CA ALA A 184 -8.53 -1.32 -12.32
C ALA A 184 -8.29 -0.31 -11.19
N TYR A 185 -8.83 0.91 -11.33
CA TYR A 185 -8.66 1.99 -10.36
C TYR A 185 -9.94 2.30 -9.57
N SER A 186 -10.96 1.43 -9.64
CA SER A 186 -12.22 1.62 -8.93
C SER A 186 -11.99 1.65 -7.41
N GLY A 187 -12.28 2.80 -6.81
CA GLY A 187 -12.32 2.98 -5.36
C GLY A 187 -10.99 3.16 -4.65
N SER A 188 -9.85 3.25 -5.34
CA SER A 188 -8.58 3.45 -4.68
C SER A 188 -7.71 4.51 -5.36
N VAL A 189 -7.07 5.35 -4.56
CA VAL A 189 -5.86 6.06 -4.96
C VAL A 189 -4.79 5.00 -5.15
N ASN A 190 -4.52 4.62 -6.38
CA ASN A 190 -3.41 3.73 -6.67
C ASN A 190 -2.11 4.56 -6.65
N LEU A 191 -1.49 4.60 -5.48
CA LEU A 191 -0.11 4.99 -5.35
C LEU A 191 0.70 3.90 -6.06
N ALA A 192 1.22 4.19 -7.23
CA ALA A 192 2.11 3.30 -7.95
C ALA A 192 3.52 3.85 -7.88
N TYR A 193 4.40 3.11 -7.20
CA TYR A 193 5.83 3.36 -7.22
C TYR A 193 6.46 2.43 -8.24
N HIS A 194 7.31 2.98 -9.11
CA HIS A 194 7.90 2.18 -10.16
C HIS A 194 9.32 2.63 -10.46
N ARG A 195 10.20 1.66 -10.50
CA ARG A 195 11.56 1.85 -10.96
C ARG A 195 11.58 2.04 -12.47
N LYS A 196 11.85 3.27 -12.90
CA LYS A 196 12.19 3.58 -14.29
C LYS A 196 13.69 3.43 -14.45
N SER A 197 14.14 2.43 -15.19
CA SER A 197 15.52 2.48 -15.64
C SER A 197 15.61 3.52 -16.78
N GLU A 198 16.35 4.60 -16.54
CA GLU A 198 16.71 5.54 -17.60
C GLU A 198 17.59 4.84 -18.62
N PHE A 199 17.08 4.65 -19.81
CA PHE A 199 17.87 4.19 -20.95
C PHE A 199 17.99 5.33 -21.95
N GLY A 200 19.13 6.05 -21.91
CA GLY A 200 19.48 7.07 -22.89
C GLY A 200 18.59 8.33 -22.89
N GLY A 201 18.10 8.79 -21.73
CA GLY A 201 17.37 10.04 -21.61
C GLY A 201 15.96 10.04 -22.24
N ARG A 202 15.34 8.87 -22.43
CA ARG A 202 13.98 8.75 -22.94
C ARG A 202 12.98 8.66 -21.80
N GLN A 203 12.04 9.61 -21.74
CA GLN A 203 10.90 9.57 -20.81
C GLN A 203 9.96 8.40 -21.15
N ALA A 204 9.45 7.73 -20.12
CA ALA A 204 8.42 6.71 -20.26
C ALA A 204 7.13 7.34 -20.83
N LYS A 205 6.42 6.58 -21.67
CA LYS A 205 5.12 6.99 -22.18
C LYS A 205 4.08 6.81 -21.06
N GLU A 206 3.56 7.89 -20.56
CA GLU A 206 2.61 7.93 -19.44
C GLU A 206 1.41 6.99 -19.63
N TYR A 207 0.72 7.08 -20.78
CA TYR A 207 -0.45 6.24 -21.06
C TYR A 207 -0.11 4.75 -21.26
N SER A 208 1.12 4.44 -21.71
CA SER A 208 1.60 3.05 -21.74
C SER A 208 1.84 2.52 -20.33
N LEU A 209 2.33 3.37 -19.44
CA LEU A 209 2.54 3.04 -18.05
C LEU A 209 1.20 2.81 -17.33
N MET A 210 0.24 3.73 -17.50
CA MET A 210 -1.11 3.62 -16.96
C MET A 210 -1.82 2.33 -17.44
N ALA A 211 -1.73 2.00 -18.72
CA ALA A 211 -2.28 0.77 -19.27
C ALA A 211 -1.64 -0.48 -18.66
N TRP A 212 -0.32 -0.47 -18.48
CA TRP A 212 0.39 -1.59 -17.87
C TRP A 212 0.01 -1.76 -16.40
N GLN A 213 -0.07 -0.67 -15.64
CA GLN A 213 -0.51 -0.68 -14.25
C GLN A 213 -1.93 -1.22 -14.11
N ALA A 214 -2.88 -0.75 -14.94
CA ALA A 214 -4.25 -1.24 -14.95
C ALA A 214 -4.29 -2.76 -15.23
N ARG A 215 -3.44 -3.26 -16.14
CA ARG A 215 -3.33 -4.69 -16.41
C ARG A 215 -2.80 -5.48 -15.21
N ILE A 216 -1.75 -4.98 -14.53
CA ILE A 216 -1.22 -5.61 -13.32
C ILE A 216 -2.28 -5.68 -12.24
N LEU A 217 -3.01 -4.58 -11.98
CA LEU A 217 -4.05 -4.55 -10.95
C LEU A 217 -5.16 -5.55 -11.26
N THR A 218 -5.65 -5.59 -12.50
CA THR A 218 -6.68 -6.58 -12.91
C THR A 218 -6.20 -8.02 -12.69
N LYS A 219 -4.92 -8.33 -13.02
CA LYS A 219 -4.35 -9.66 -12.76
C LYS A 219 -4.18 -9.93 -11.28
N ALA A 220 -3.80 -8.91 -10.50
CA ALA A 220 -3.61 -9.02 -9.06
C ALA A 220 -4.92 -9.30 -8.34
N ASP A 221 -6.00 -8.59 -8.68
CA ASP A 221 -7.31 -8.81 -8.08
C ASP A 221 -7.85 -10.21 -8.39
N ALA A 222 -7.66 -10.70 -9.63
CA ALA A 222 -7.98 -12.06 -9.99
C ALA A 222 -7.11 -13.08 -9.21
N PHE A 223 -5.82 -12.81 -9.03
CA PHE A 223 -4.89 -13.66 -8.28
C PHE A 223 -5.24 -13.70 -6.79
N ILE A 224 -5.54 -12.55 -6.18
CA ILE A 224 -5.93 -12.41 -4.77
C ILE A 224 -7.22 -13.20 -4.53
N SER A 225 -8.26 -12.98 -5.35
CA SER A 225 -9.55 -13.64 -5.21
C SER A 225 -9.48 -15.16 -5.41
N SER A 226 -8.70 -15.62 -6.42
CA SER A 226 -8.59 -17.07 -6.72
C SER A 226 -7.75 -17.86 -5.72
N ASN A 227 -6.87 -17.21 -4.97
CA ASN A 227 -5.97 -17.84 -4.00
C ASN A 227 -6.37 -17.57 -2.54
N ASP A 228 -7.48 -16.87 -2.29
CA ASP A 228 -7.94 -16.49 -0.95
C ASP A 228 -6.81 -15.83 -0.13
N ILE A 229 -6.16 -14.83 -0.73
CA ILE A 229 -5.02 -14.15 -0.11
C ILE A 229 -5.54 -13.28 1.03
N GLY A 230 -5.05 -13.55 2.25
CA GLY A 230 -5.40 -12.81 3.44
C GLY A 230 -4.88 -11.37 3.44
N GLU A 231 -5.20 -10.66 4.51
CA GLU A 231 -4.74 -9.29 4.70
C GLU A 231 -3.22 -9.21 4.88
N PHE A 232 -2.63 -8.15 4.36
CA PHE A 232 -1.22 -7.84 4.61
C PHE A 232 -1.06 -7.23 6.02
N GLU A 233 -0.14 -7.81 6.80
CA GLU A 233 0.30 -7.22 8.07
C GLU A 233 1.72 -6.68 7.90
N LEU A 234 1.95 -5.42 8.30
CA LEU A 234 3.28 -4.81 8.27
C LEU A 234 4.17 -5.48 9.32
N ASN A 235 4.97 -6.46 8.89
CA ASN A 235 5.87 -7.25 9.72
C ASN A 235 7.10 -7.64 8.90
N ASP A 236 8.29 -7.34 9.38
CA ASP A 236 9.57 -7.55 8.68
C ASP A 236 10.29 -8.86 9.03
N LYS A 237 9.81 -9.61 10.04
CA LYS A 237 10.50 -10.82 10.53
C LYS A 237 10.68 -11.91 9.47
N TRP A 238 9.77 -11.98 8.48
CA TRP A 238 9.82 -12.96 7.41
C TRP A 238 10.78 -12.59 6.26
N LEU A 239 11.27 -11.36 6.22
CA LEU A 239 12.19 -10.90 5.16
C LEU A 239 13.51 -11.70 5.15
N THR A 240 13.95 -12.17 6.32
CA THR A 240 15.13 -13.06 6.41
C THR A 240 14.89 -14.40 5.73
N GLU A 241 13.65 -14.93 5.73
CA GLU A 241 13.26 -16.13 5.01
C GLU A 241 13.31 -15.90 3.49
N LEU A 242 12.82 -14.74 3.01
CA LEU A 242 12.89 -14.36 1.60
C LEU A 242 14.34 -14.36 1.11
N ARG A 243 15.26 -13.81 1.91
CA ARG A 243 16.69 -13.80 1.60
C ARG A 243 17.24 -15.23 1.48
N ALA A 244 16.89 -16.12 2.40
CA ALA A 244 17.33 -17.52 2.37
C ALA A 244 16.80 -18.27 1.14
N ILE A 245 15.57 -18.01 0.72
CA ILE A 245 14.94 -18.57 -0.49
C ILE A 245 15.75 -18.22 -1.75
N SER A 246 16.46 -17.12 -1.79
CA SER A 246 17.25 -16.73 -2.96
C SER A 246 18.28 -17.77 -3.40
N ARG A 247 18.72 -18.66 -2.50
CA ARG A 247 19.67 -19.75 -2.78
C ARG A 247 19.08 -20.89 -3.61
N LEU A 248 17.76 -21.01 -3.64
CA LEU A 248 17.09 -22.10 -4.34
C LEU A 248 17.09 -21.84 -5.85
N ALA A 249 17.22 -22.89 -6.64
CA ALA A 249 17.19 -22.77 -8.10
C ALA A 249 15.82 -22.27 -8.63
N ASP A 250 14.74 -22.66 -7.93
CA ASP A 250 13.36 -22.23 -8.15
C ASP A 250 12.92 -21.17 -7.12
N GLY A 251 13.87 -20.49 -6.53
CA GLY A 251 13.66 -19.44 -5.51
C GLY A 251 12.58 -18.41 -5.86
N PRO A 252 12.47 -17.92 -7.10
CA PRO A 252 11.39 -17.00 -7.50
C PRO A 252 9.97 -17.57 -7.28
N ILE A 253 9.76 -18.88 -7.48
CA ILE A 253 8.47 -19.54 -7.20
C ILE A 253 8.19 -19.54 -5.69
N HIS A 254 9.18 -19.93 -4.89
CA HIS A 254 9.06 -19.95 -3.43
C HIS A 254 8.87 -18.53 -2.86
N ALA A 255 9.53 -17.53 -3.43
CA ALA A 255 9.33 -16.13 -3.05
C ALA A 255 7.88 -15.71 -3.28
N ARG A 256 7.28 -16.08 -4.42
CA ARG A 256 5.87 -15.78 -4.71
C ARG A 256 4.92 -16.44 -3.70
N GLU A 257 5.14 -17.70 -3.36
CA GLU A 257 4.32 -18.40 -2.36
C GLU A 257 4.50 -17.80 -0.96
N LEU A 258 5.71 -17.38 -0.59
CA LEU A 258 5.97 -16.67 0.65
C LEU A 258 5.22 -15.33 0.68
N LEU A 259 5.35 -14.51 -0.36
CA LEU A 259 4.65 -13.21 -0.48
C LEU A 259 3.13 -13.40 -0.39
N LYS A 260 2.59 -14.39 -1.10
CA LYS A 260 1.17 -14.77 -1.03
C LYS A 260 0.74 -15.06 0.40
N SER A 261 1.53 -15.83 1.16
CA SER A 261 1.25 -16.14 2.57
C SER A 261 1.28 -14.92 3.49
N LYS A 262 1.89 -13.80 3.04
CA LYS A 262 1.99 -12.53 3.77
C LYS A 262 1.01 -11.48 3.26
N GLY A 263 0.06 -11.84 2.41
CA GLY A 263 -0.92 -10.92 1.89
C GLY A 263 -0.43 -10.04 0.74
N ILE A 264 0.71 -10.37 0.10
CA ILE A 264 1.29 -9.62 -1.01
C ILE A 264 1.08 -10.40 -2.32
N ALA A 265 0.53 -9.76 -3.34
CA ALA A 265 0.37 -10.34 -4.66
C ALA A 265 1.59 -10.04 -5.54
N LEU A 266 2.32 -11.07 -5.98
CA LEU A 266 3.37 -10.94 -6.99
C LEU A 266 2.82 -11.37 -8.36
N VAL A 267 2.78 -10.44 -9.31
CA VAL A 267 2.17 -10.60 -10.63
C VAL A 267 3.15 -10.23 -11.74
N PHE A 268 3.08 -10.96 -12.84
CA PHE A 268 3.98 -10.76 -13.98
C PHE A 268 3.21 -10.29 -15.22
N GLU A 269 3.71 -9.23 -15.84
CA GLU A 269 3.24 -8.73 -17.15
C GLU A 269 4.39 -8.09 -17.92
N PRO A 270 4.70 -8.55 -19.14
CA PRO A 270 5.76 -7.93 -19.93
C PRO A 270 5.51 -6.43 -20.14
N HIS A 271 6.57 -5.63 -20.10
CA HIS A 271 6.48 -4.18 -20.29
C HIS A 271 5.87 -3.79 -21.65
N LEU A 272 5.15 -2.68 -21.70
CA LEU A 272 4.73 -2.05 -22.95
C LEU A 272 5.86 -1.24 -23.57
N SER A 273 5.78 -1.05 -24.89
CA SER A 273 6.79 -0.29 -25.63
C SER A 273 6.92 1.14 -25.11
N GLY A 274 8.12 1.49 -24.64
CA GLY A 274 8.44 2.83 -24.14
C GLY A 274 8.18 3.05 -22.65
N THR A 275 7.84 2.01 -21.85
CA THR A 275 7.67 2.16 -20.40
C THR A 275 8.98 2.04 -19.61
N TYR A 276 9.99 1.33 -20.15
CA TYR A 276 11.31 1.11 -19.52
C TYR A 276 11.25 0.65 -18.06
N LEU A 277 10.18 -0.05 -17.68
CA LEU A 277 9.84 -0.45 -16.34
C LEU A 277 10.41 -1.83 -16.04
N ASP A 278 10.93 -2.04 -14.84
CA ASP A 278 11.35 -3.34 -14.31
C ASP A 278 10.35 -3.93 -13.31
N GLY A 279 9.79 -3.10 -12.43
CA GLY A 279 8.76 -3.42 -11.47
C GLY A 279 7.92 -2.21 -11.08
N ALA A 280 6.87 -2.45 -10.29
CA ALA A 280 6.07 -1.43 -9.63
C ALA A 280 5.38 -1.99 -8.39
N ALA A 281 5.39 -1.23 -7.29
CA ALA A 281 4.60 -1.48 -6.10
C ALA A 281 3.30 -0.68 -6.14
N MET A 282 2.18 -1.36 -5.88
CA MET A 282 0.83 -0.79 -5.97
C MET A 282 -0.05 -1.36 -4.86
N LEU A 283 -1.28 -0.84 -4.74
CA LEU A 283 -2.35 -1.43 -3.92
C LEU A 283 -3.44 -2.01 -4.81
N SER A 284 -3.93 -3.20 -4.48
CA SER A 284 -5.13 -3.80 -5.08
C SER A 284 -6.40 -3.12 -4.58
N GLU A 285 -7.53 -3.40 -5.21
CA GLU A 285 -8.83 -2.95 -4.73
C GLU A 285 -9.12 -3.43 -3.29
N SER A 286 -8.68 -4.63 -2.93
CA SER A 286 -8.79 -5.16 -1.56
C SER A 286 -7.83 -4.52 -0.56
N GLY A 287 -6.94 -3.61 -0.99
CA GLY A 287 -5.93 -2.99 -0.15
C GLY A 287 -4.71 -3.87 0.13
N ASN A 288 -4.56 -5.01 -0.56
CA ASN A 288 -3.34 -5.80 -0.49
C ASN A 288 -2.23 -5.16 -1.32
N PRO A 289 -0.97 -5.20 -0.86
CA PRO A 289 0.16 -4.80 -1.69
C PRO A 289 0.26 -5.68 -2.94
N VAL A 290 0.57 -5.05 -4.05
CA VAL A 290 0.81 -5.69 -5.34
C VAL A 290 2.21 -5.35 -5.81
N ILE A 291 2.99 -6.34 -6.15
CA ILE A 291 4.26 -6.19 -6.86
C ILE A 291 4.06 -6.67 -8.29
N GLY A 292 4.07 -5.74 -9.24
CA GLY A 292 4.08 -6.04 -10.65
C GLY A 292 5.51 -6.10 -11.19
N MET A 293 5.89 -7.17 -11.89
CA MET A 293 7.23 -7.30 -12.48
C MET A 293 7.15 -7.59 -13.98
N THR A 294 8.03 -6.95 -14.74
CA THR A 294 8.09 -7.13 -16.22
C THR A 294 8.98 -8.28 -16.64
N ILE A 295 9.92 -8.69 -15.83
CA ILE A 295 11.00 -9.66 -16.11
C ILE A 295 11.72 -9.31 -17.43
N ARG A 296 11.93 -8.03 -17.69
CA ARG A 296 12.53 -7.54 -18.94
C ARG A 296 13.92 -8.11 -19.17
N HIS A 297 14.72 -8.20 -18.12
CA HIS A 297 16.10 -8.67 -18.20
C HIS A 297 16.25 -10.18 -18.09
N ASP A 298 15.23 -10.91 -17.63
CA ASP A 298 15.23 -12.36 -17.46
C ASP A 298 16.50 -12.91 -16.78
N ARG A 299 16.86 -12.33 -15.62
CA ARG A 299 18.04 -12.69 -14.83
C ARG A 299 17.67 -12.79 -13.37
N LEU A 300 18.27 -13.75 -12.64
CA LEU A 300 18.03 -13.93 -11.21
C LEU A 300 18.52 -12.75 -10.37
N ASP A 301 19.69 -12.15 -10.69
CA ASP A 301 20.19 -10.98 -9.99
C ASP A 301 19.21 -9.81 -10.07
N ASN A 302 18.69 -9.55 -11.26
CA ASN A 302 17.70 -8.48 -11.49
C ASN A 302 16.37 -8.78 -10.79
N PHE A 303 15.91 -10.03 -10.85
CA PHE A 303 14.67 -10.44 -10.16
C PHE A 303 14.73 -10.15 -8.66
N TRP A 304 15.79 -10.59 -7.98
CA TRP A 304 15.94 -10.40 -6.55
C TRP A 304 16.08 -8.93 -6.16
N PHE A 305 16.83 -8.16 -6.95
CA PHE A 305 17.00 -6.74 -6.68
C PHE A 305 15.69 -5.98 -6.86
N VAL A 306 14.98 -6.19 -7.97
CA VAL A 306 13.69 -5.53 -8.24
C VAL A 306 12.64 -5.93 -7.18
N LEU A 307 12.53 -7.21 -6.83
CA LEU A 307 11.62 -7.67 -5.80
C LEU A 307 11.88 -6.99 -4.45
N ALA A 308 13.14 -6.91 -4.04
CA ALA A 308 13.51 -6.26 -2.79
C ALA A 308 13.30 -4.73 -2.82
N HIS A 309 13.50 -4.10 -3.98
CA HIS A 309 13.23 -2.69 -4.21
C HIS A 309 11.74 -2.37 -4.09
N GLU A 310 10.87 -3.15 -4.75
CA GLU A 310 9.42 -2.97 -4.65
C GLU A 310 8.89 -3.24 -3.23
N LEU A 311 9.49 -4.18 -2.50
CA LEU A 311 9.23 -4.33 -1.07
C LEU A 311 9.65 -3.08 -0.28
N GLY A 312 10.75 -2.43 -0.67
CA GLY A 312 11.15 -1.14 -0.10
C GLY A 312 10.04 -0.09 -0.22
N HIS A 313 9.44 0.04 -1.40
CA HIS A 313 8.28 0.92 -1.60
C HIS A 313 7.09 0.53 -0.73
N ILE A 314 6.78 -0.75 -0.59
CA ILE A 314 5.69 -1.22 0.28
C ILE A 314 5.96 -0.85 1.74
N TYR A 315 7.15 -1.15 2.26
CA TYR A 315 7.48 -0.97 3.67
C TYR A 315 7.73 0.48 4.07
N LYS A 316 8.33 1.27 3.18
CA LYS A 316 8.73 2.67 3.47
C LYS A 316 7.66 3.66 3.05
N HIS A 317 7.06 3.44 1.88
CA HIS A 317 6.27 4.46 1.22
C HIS A 317 4.76 4.16 1.24
N ILE A 318 4.32 2.91 1.08
CA ILE A 318 2.89 2.57 1.10
C ILE A 318 2.37 2.36 2.53
N TYR A 319 3.15 1.72 3.40
CA TYR A 319 2.76 1.39 4.78
C TYR A 319 3.68 1.99 5.86
N GLY A 320 4.78 2.65 5.48
CA GLY A 320 5.76 3.20 6.42
C GLY A 320 5.32 4.49 7.09
N GLN A 321 6.01 4.87 8.16
CA GLN A 321 5.74 6.10 8.92
C GLN A 321 6.08 7.39 8.15
N SER A 322 6.77 7.29 7.02
CA SER A 322 7.10 8.44 6.14
C SER A 322 5.90 8.98 5.36
N VAL A 323 4.76 8.27 5.39
CA VAL A 323 3.50 8.69 4.75
C VAL A 323 2.98 10.05 5.26
N SER A 324 3.53 10.58 6.37
CA SER A 324 2.98 11.77 7.03
C SER A 324 3.49 13.11 6.51
N LYS A 325 4.40 13.20 5.53
CA LYS A 325 4.93 14.51 5.13
C LYS A 325 5.13 14.82 3.64
N SER A 326 5.08 13.89 2.72
CA SER A 326 5.39 14.21 1.30
C SER A 326 4.60 13.44 0.24
N PHE A 327 3.71 12.55 0.63
CA PHE A 327 3.06 11.62 -0.30
C PHE A 327 1.90 12.17 -1.11
N VAL A 328 1.53 13.40 -0.85
CA VAL A 328 0.31 13.97 -1.35
C VAL A 328 0.53 14.87 -2.56
N ASP A 329 1.78 15.18 -2.90
CA ASP A 329 2.11 16.24 -3.87
C ASP A 329 2.44 15.79 -5.30
N GLU A 330 2.41 14.50 -5.61
CA GLU A 330 2.65 14.10 -7.00
C GLU A 330 1.35 13.90 -7.77
N LYS A 331 0.89 14.98 -8.39
CA LYS A 331 0.11 14.91 -9.63
C LYS A 331 0.84 13.95 -10.57
N VAL A 332 0.15 12.96 -11.13
CA VAL A 332 0.58 12.29 -12.34
C VAL A 332 0.89 13.41 -13.35
N GLY A 333 2.19 13.75 -13.51
CA GLY A 333 2.60 14.79 -14.46
C GLY A 333 3.36 16.00 -13.88
N SER A 334 3.62 16.14 -12.56
CA SER A 334 4.47 17.20 -12.05
C SER A 334 5.92 16.76 -11.87
N GLU A 335 6.83 17.47 -12.55
CA GLU A 335 8.28 17.22 -12.57
C GLU A 335 8.97 17.70 -11.26
N ASN A 336 8.64 17.15 -10.08
CA ASN A 336 9.53 17.28 -8.93
C ASN A 336 10.51 16.09 -8.92
N THR A 337 11.56 16.22 -9.71
CA THR A 337 12.60 15.22 -9.91
C THR A 337 13.42 14.94 -8.65
N GLU A 338 13.49 15.86 -7.69
CA GLU A 338 14.28 15.71 -6.46
C GLU A 338 13.60 14.79 -5.42
N ASP A 339 12.29 14.92 -5.20
CA ASP A 339 11.56 14.08 -4.24
C ASP A 339 11.41 12.63 -4.72
N HIS A 340 11.16 12.44 -6.02
CA HIS A 340 11.12 11.11 -6.62
C HIS A 340 12.48 10.39 -6.49
N SER A 341 13.59 11.12 -6.66
CA SER A 341 14.94 10.56 -6.47
C SER A 341 15.16 10.07 -5.05
N ALA A 342 14.67 10.78 -4.03
CA ALA A 342 14.83 10.40 -2.64
C ALA A 342 14.09 9.10 -2.29
N LEU A 343 12.87 8.90 -2.81
CA LEU A 343 12.09 7.67 -2.59
C LEU A 343 12.72 6.45 -3.27
N GLU A 344 13.26 6.63 -4.48
CA GLU A 344 13.99 5.58 -5.19
C GLU A 344 15.28 5.21 -4.43
N ASP A 345 16.01 6.21 -3.91
CA ASP A 345 17.22 5.99 -3.11
C ASP A 345 16.91 5.23 -1.81
N GLU A 346 15.80 5.53 -1.14
CA GLU A 346 15.33 4.80 0.05
C GLU A 346 14.96 3.35 -0.27
N ALA A 347 14.26 3.11 -1.39
CA ALA A 347 13.91 1.76 -1.83
C ALA A 347 15.16 0.97 -2.26
N ASP A 348 16.11 1.60 -2.94
CA ASP A 348 17.40 1.00 -3.29
C ASP A 348 18.22 0.64 -2.05
N LEU A 349 18.24 1.53 -1.04
CA LEU A 349 18.91 1.25 0.24
C LEU A 349 18.25 0.07 0.96
N PHE A 350 16.91 0.04 1.03
CA PHE A 350 16.18 -1.09 1.60
C PHE A 350 16.51 -2.40 0.89
N ALA A 351 16.55 -2.41 -0.44
CA ALA A 351 16.88 -3.59 -1.23
C ALA A 351 18.31 -4.08 -0.94
N LYS A 352 19.28 -3.16 -0.83
CA LYS A 352 20.66 -3.49 -0.46
C LYS A 352 20.74 -4.08 0.94
N GLU A 353 20.14 -3.42 1.94
CA GLU A 353 20.18 -3.90 3.32
C GLU A 353 19.50 -5.26 3.47
N LEU A 354 18.37 -5.49 2.77
CA LEU A 354 17.67 -6.77 2.80
C LEU A 354 18.46 -7.89 2.16
N MET A 355 18.95 -7.70 0.95
CA MET A 355 19.52 -8.78 0.16
C MET A 355 21.02 -8.94 0.34
N PHE A 356 21.79 -7.85 0.40
CA PHE A 356 23.22 -7.87 0.44
C PHE A 356 23.78 -6.50 0.87
N SER A 357 23.92 -6.29 2.17
CA SER A 357 24.35 -5.03 2.78
C SER A 357 25.78 -4.62 2.40
N ASP A 358 26.09 -3.32 2.53
CA ASP A 358 27.44 -2.82 2.29
C ASP A 358 28.46 -3.41 3.25
N GLN A 359 28.09 -3.67 4.51
CA GLN A 359 28.94 -4.33 5.48
C GLN A 359 29.30 -5.76 5.06
N GLU A 360 28.33 -6.53 4.57
CA GLU A 360 28.57 -7.87 4.04
C GLU A 360 29.46 -7.82 2.79
N TRP A 361 29.19 -6.86 1.90
CA TRP A 361 29.99 -6.63 0.70
C TRP A 361 31.45 -6.31 1.03
N ASP A 362 31.70 -5.48 2.03
CA ASP A 362 33.07 -5.15 2.47
C ASP A 362 33.81 -6.36 3.01
N SER A 363 33.10 -7.37 3.50
CA SER A 363 33.66 -8.64 3.98
C SER A 363 33.92 -9.68 2.89
N CYS A 364 33.49 -9.42 1.64
CA CYS A 364 33.54 -10.39 0.56
C CYS A 364 34.90 -10.43 -0.13
N PHE A 365 35.42 -11.64 -0.30
CA PHE A 365 36.64 -11.87 -1.09
C PHE A 365 36.39 -11.60 -2.59
N SER A 366 35.20 -11.90 -3.07
CA SER A 366 34.75 -11.63 -4.44
C SER A 366 34.73 -10.13 -4.81
N LYS A 367 34.69 -9.24 -3.79
CA LYS A 367 34.90 -7.80 -3.97
C LYS A 367 36.29 -7.49 -4.51
N VAL A 368 37.31 -8.22 -4.06
CA VAL A 368 38.72 -8.03 -4.50
C VAL A 368 38.97 -8.87 -5.74
N MET A 369 38.64 -10.17 -5.68
CA MET A 369 38.83 -11.11 -6.76
C MET A 369 37.49 -11.52 -7.37
N SER A 370 37.11 -10.86 -8.46
CA SER A 370 35.82 -11.08 -9.14
C SER A 370 35.89 -12.38 -10.00
N THR A 371 36.07 -13.53 -9.32
CA THR A 371 36.07 -14.87 -9.96
C THR A 371 34.86 -15.67 -9.51
N GLU A 372 34.42 -16.65 -10.33
CA GLU A 372 33.29 -17.53 -10.02
C GLU A 372 33.50 -18.26 -8.68
N THR A 373 34.71 -18.77 -8.42
CA THR A 373 35.02 -19.49 -7.17
C THR A 373 34.89 -18.58 -5.96
N ALA A 374 35.33 -17.32 -6.04
CA ALA A 374 35.20 -16.35 -4.95
C ALA A 374 33.72 -16.01 -4.69
N VAL A 375 32.94 -15.82 -5.75
CA VAL A 375 31.49 -15.56 -5.67
C VAL A 375 30.75 -16.73 -5.01
N LEU A 376 31.03 -17.96 -5.41
CA LEU A 376 30.42 -19.17 -4.81
C LEU A 376 30.76 -19.29 -3.33
N GLY A 377 32.04 -19.07 -2.94
CA GLY A 377 32.46 -19.12 -1.55
C GLY A 377 31.78 -18.05 -0.67
N ASP A 378 31.69 -16.82 -1.15
CA ASP A 378 30.98 -15.75 -0.43
C ASP A 378 29.48 -16.00 -0.37
N ALA A 379 28.86 -16.49 -1.44
CA ALA A 379 27.43 -16.84 -1.50
C ALA A 379 27.07 -17.92 -0.49
N GLU A 380 27.89 -18.96 -0.38
CA GLU A 380 27.72 -20.03 0.61
C GLU A 380 27.83 -19.50 2.04
N ARG A 381 28.88 -18.69 2.32
CA ARG A 381 29.11 -18.06 3.62
C ARG A 381 27.99 -17.14 4.06
N LEU A 382 27.44 -16.33 3.12
CA LEU A 382 26.39 -15.35 3.39
C LEU A 382 25.00 -15.94 3.33
N GLY A 383 24.83 -17.15 2.78
CA GLY A 383 23.54 -17.79 2.65
C GLY A 383 22.62 -17.10 1.62
N ILE A 384 23.17 -16.54 0.54
CA ILE A 384 22.44 -15.88 -0.54
C ILE A 384 22.75 -16.49 -1.92
N SER A 385 21.95 -16.12 -2.93
CA SER A 385 22.22 -16.53 -4.32
C SER A 385 23.55 -15.99 -4.83
N PRO A 386 24.39 -16.79 -5.50
CA PRO A 386 25.56 -16.29 -6.20
C PRO A 386 25.25 -15.22 -7.24
N ALA A 387 24.04 -15.26 -7.83
CA ALA A 387 23.59 -14.26 -8.80
C ALA A 387 23.52 -12.85 -8.21
N ILE A 388 23.12 -12.71 -6.92
CA ILE A 388 23.04 -11.41 -6.23
C ILE A 388 24.44 -10.79 -6.14
N ILE A 389 25.44 -11.57 -5.71
CA ILE A 389 26.83 -11.09 -5.61
C ILE A 389 27.39 -10.76 -7.00
N ALA A 390 27.17 -11.63 -7.99
CA ALA A 390 27.61 -11.39 -9.37
C ALA A 390 26.94 -10.14 -9.96
N GLY A 391 25.66 -9.91 -9.67
CA GLY A 391 24.93 -8.71 -10.07
C GLY A 391 25.56 -7.44 -9.51
N ARG A 392 25.94 -7.44 -8.22
CA ARG A 392 26.63 -6.30 -7.59
C ARG A 392 28.01 -6.05 -8.19
N ILE A 393 28.81 -7.10 -8.44
CA ILE A 393 30.10 -6.96 -9.11
C ILE A 393 29.93 -6.32 -10.49
N ARG A 394 28.93 -6.76 -11.25
CA ARG A 394 28.63 -6.22 -12.58
C ARG A 394 28.21 -4.76 -12.55
N ASN A 395 27.42 -4.39 -11.57
CA ASN A 395 26.98 -3.00 -11.39
C ASN A 395 28.16 -2.07 -11.02
N GLU A 396 29.05 -2.51 -10.11
CA GLU A 396 30.16 -1.67 -9.64
C GLU A 396 31.36 -1.67 -10.55
N LYS A 397 31.68 -2.82 -11.20
CA LYS A 397 32.94 -3.01 -11.94
C LYS A 397 32.78 -3.21 -13.44
N GLY A 398 31.59 -3.51 -13.91
CA GLY A 398 31.26 -3.63 -15.34
C GLY A 398 30.49 -4.87 -15.73
N TYR A 399 29.54 -4.67 -16.62
CA TYR A 399 28.56 -5.69 -17.05
C TYR A 399 29.14 -6.87 -17.83
N HIS A 400 30.39 -6.81 -18.24
CA HIS A 400 31.10 -7.90 -18.92
C HIS A 400 31.61 -9.00 -17.97
N LEU A 401 31.64 -8.71 -16.65
CA LEU A 401 32.14 -9.66 -15.65
C LEU A 401 31.04 -10.70 -15.30
N LEU A 402 31.46 -11.93 -15.07
CA LEU A 402 30.64 -13.03 -14.54
C LEU A 402 29.27 -13.21 -15.21
N PRO A 403 29.16 -13.20 -16.56
CA PRO A 403 27.86 -13.30 -17.26
C PRO A 403 27.17 -14.63 -17.01
N SER A 404 27.92 -15.71 -16.74
CA SER A 404 27.43 -17.04 -16.39
C SER A 404 26.74 -17.13 -15.02
N MET A 405 27.06 -16.19 -14.10
CA MET A 405 26.63 -16.25 -12.72
C MET A 405 25.31 -15.53 -12.40
N VAL A 406 24.77 -14.75 -13.34
CA VAL A 406 23.55 -13.92 -13.12
C VAL A 406 22.23 -14.66 -13.37
N GLY A 407 22.26 -15.93 -13.75
CA GLY A 407 21.07 -16.73 -14.00
C GLY A 407 20.23 -16.23 -15.18
N GLN A 408 20.89 -15.92 -16.31
CA GLN A 408 20.22 -15.49 -17.53
C GLN A 408 19.26 -16.55 -18.08
N GLY A 409 18.02 -16.17 -18.42
CA GLY A 409 16.99 -17.07 -18.96
C GLY A 409 16.28 -17.90 -17.91
N MET A 410 16.63 -17.78 -16.63
CA MET A 410 16.10 -18.65 -15.59
C MET A 410 14.74 -18.21 -15.04
N VAL A 411 14.45 -16.92 -15.03
CA VAL A 411 13.23 -16.41 -14.37
C VAL A 411 11.99 -16.64 -15.22
N LYS A 412 12.01 -16.27 -16.51
CA LYS A 412 10.87 -16.48 -17.42
C LYS A 412 10.47 -17.95 -17.55
N SER A 413 11.44 -18.85 -17.53
CA SER A 413 11.18 -20.30 -17.61
C SER A 413 10.34 -20.83 -16.44
N LEU A 414 10.41 -20.17 -15.28
CA LEU A 414 9.62 -20.52 -14.09
C LEU A 414 8.16 -20.04 -14.18
N PHE A 415 7.88 -18.99 -14.96
CA PHE A 415 6.58 -18.33 -15.05
C PHE A 415 5.99 -18.31 -16.48
N THR A 416 6.35 -19.27 -17.33
CA THR A 416 5.95 -19.32 -18.75
C THR A 416 4.44 -19.21 -18.95
N ARG A 417 3.64 -19.93 -18.14
CA ARG A 417 2.17 -19.93 -18.25
C ARG A 417 1.50 -18.58 -17.97
N GLU A 418 2.18 -17.67 -17.32
CA GLU A 418 1.64 -16.36 -16.92
C GLU A 418 2.11 -15.24 -17.86
N LEU A 419 3.18 -15.51 -18.59
CA LEU A 419 3.80 -14.57 -19.54
C LEU A 419 3.31 -14.78 -20.98
N GLU A 420 2.66 -15.92 -21.27
CA GLU A 420 1.92 -16.21 -22.49
C GLU A 420 0.50 -15.63 -22.45
#